data_bed07a5e488d9795a69095208cf718db
#
_entry.id   bed07a5e488d9795a69095208cf718db
#
_cell.length_a   1.000
_cell.length_b   1.000
_cell.length_c   1.000
_cell.angle_alpha   90.00
_cell.angle_beta   90.00
_cell.angle_gamma   90.00
#
_symmetry.space_group_name_H-M   'P 1'
#
loop_
_entity.id
_entity.type
_entity.pdbx_description
1 polymer ?
#
loop_
_entity_poly.entity_id
_entity_poly.type
_entity_poly.pdbx_seq_one_letter_code
_entity_poly.pdbx_strand_id
1 'polypeptide(L)'
;MLEITCFCPSLRSNTLLILHGIGTFSGISIFNFLAGRTKNMFKKLRGMFSNDLSIDLGTANTLIYVKGQGIVLDEPSVVAIRQDKGRGGRSVAAVGHAAKQMLGRTPGNISAIRPMKDGVIADFYVTEKMLQTFIKQVHDNSFLKPSPRVLICVPCGSTQVERRAIKESAEGAGAREVYLIDEPMAAAIGAGLRVSEPTGSMVVDIGGGTTEVAVISLNGVVYSSSVRIGGDRFDEAIINYVRRNYGSLIGEATAEKIKHEIGTAYPGDDVREIEVRGRNLAEGVPRSFTLNSNEILEALQEPLTGIVSAVMIALEQCPPELASDISENGMVLTGGGALLKDLDRLLTEETGIPVVVADDPLTCVARGGGKALEMIDMHGGDLFSEE
;
A
#
# COMPACT_ATOMS: atom_id res chain seq x y z
N MET A 1 -8.60 -60.69 -5.86
CA MET A 1 -7.74 -60.18 -6.92
C MET A 1 -8.60 -59.37 -7.87
N LEU A 2 -8.55 -58.07 -7.76
CA LEU A 2 -9.25 -57.15 -8.64
C LEU A 2 -8.14 -56.40 -9.40
N GLU A 3 -8.08 -56.67 -10.72
CA GLU A 3 -7.23 -55.91 -11.63
C GLU A 3 -7.95 -54.60 -12.01
N ILE A 4 -7.33 -53.47 -11.70
CA ILE A 4 -7.77 -52.17 -12.18
C ILE A 4 -6.76 -51.72 -13.24
N THR A 5 -7.15 -51.80 -14.52
CA THR A 5 -6.38 -51.22 -15.63
C THR A 5 -6.81 -49.75 -15.82
N CYS A 6 -5.88 -48.83 -15.50
CA CYS A 6 -6.00 -47.44 -15.90
C CYS A 6 -5.34 -47.18 -17.25
N PHE A 7 -6.12 -46.83 -18.28
CA PHE A 7 -5.64 -46.44 -19.59
C PHE A 7 -5.37 -44.93 -19.62
N CYS A 8 -4.12 -44.52 -19.88
CA CYS A 8 -3.75 -43.13 -20.07
C CYS A 8 -3.37 -42.92 -21.54
N PRO A 9 -4.07 -42.05 -22.31
CA PRO A 9 -3.88 -41.94 -23.76
C PRO A 9 -2.61 -41.23 -24.27
N SER A 10 -1.72 -40.78 -23.40
CA SER A 10 -0.57 -39.93 -23.80
C SER A 10 0.82 -40.52 -23.64
N LEU A 11 0.96 -41.83 -23.37
CA LEU A 11 2.27 -42.48 -23.28
C LEU A 11 2.37 -43.60 -24.30
N ARG A 12 3.11 -43.32 -25.38
CA ARG A 12 3.59 -44.35 -26.33
C ARG A 12 4.81 -45.08 -25.71
N SER A 13 4.58 -46.03 -24.84
CA SER A 13 5.47 -47.20 -24.61
C SER A 13 4.81 -48.06 -23.52
N ASN A 14 4.60 -49.35 -23.86
CA ASN A 14 4.14 -50.37 -22.92
C ASN A 14 5.23 -50.64 -21.89
N THR A 15 5.08 -50.10 -20.69
CA THR A 15 5.88 -50.55 -19.54
C THR A 15 4.91 -51.05 -18.48
N LEU A 16 4.86 -52.32 -18.33
CA LEU A 16 4.07 -53.04 -17.30
C LEU A 16 4.82 -52.88 -15.96
N LEU A 17 4.34 -52.05 -15.07
CA LEU A 17 4.85 -51.92 -13.70
C LEU A 17 4.03 -52.81 -12.77
N ILE A 18 4.60 -53.95 -12.39
CA ILE A 18 4.06 -54.84 -11.35
C ILE A 18 4.50 -54.25 -9.99
N LEU A 19 3.57 -53.63 -9.27
CA LEU A 19 3.78 -53.21 -7.88
C LEU A 19 3.36 -54.33 -6.92
N HIS A 20 4.36 -55.08 -6.41
CA HIS A 20 4.18 -55.89 -5.21
C HIS A 20 4.59 -55.03 -4.02
N GLY A 21 3.62 -54.64 -3.21
CA GLY A 21 3.86 -53.88 -1.97
C GLY A 21 2.61 -53.87 -1.10
N ILE A 22 2.59 -54.69 -0.06
CA ILE A 22 1.57 -54.67 0.98
C ILE A 22 1.82 -53.40 1.82
N GLY A 23 1.03 -52.39 1.62
CA GLY A 23 0.98 -51.20 2.46
C GLY A 23 -0.42 -50.61 2.44
N THR A 24 -1.07 -50.57 3.58
CA THR A 24 -2.38 -49.90 3.78
C THR A 24 -2.24 -48.43 3.52
N PHE A 25 -2.42 -47.99 2.25
CA PHE A 25 -2.62 -46.57 1.94
C PHE A 25 -4.02 -46.18 2.40
N SER A 26 -4.10 -45.34 3.44
CA SER A 26 -5.35 -44.78 3.92
C SER A 26 -5.99 -43.98 2.80
N GLY A 27 -7.25 -44.27 2.45
CA GLY A 27 -8.05 -43.61 1.39
C GLY A 27 -8.16 -42.09 1.55
N ILE A 28 -7.69 -41.52 2.66
CA ILE A 28 -7.62 -40.10 2.98
C ILE A 28 -6.57 -39.36 2.11
N SER A 29 -5.45 -40.01 1.75
CA SER A 29 -4.37 -39.35 0.99
C SER A 29 -4.76 -39.13 -0.48
N ILE A 30 -5.46 -40.09 -1.11
CA ILE A 30 -5.91 -39.98 -2.50
C ILE A 30 -7.05 -38.97 -2.63
N PHE A 31 -7.96 -38.93 -1.64
CA PHE A 31 -9.07 -37.99 -1.62
C PHE A 31 -8.58 -36.53 -1.46
N ASN A 32 -7.57 -36.29 -0.63
CA ASN A 32 -6.95 -34.99 -0.47
C ASN A 32 -6.17 -34.52 -1.71
N PHE A 33 -5.50 -35.46 -2.41
CA PHE A 33 -4.79 -35.15 -3.66
C PHE A 33 -5.75 -34.81 -4.82
N LEU A 34 -6.86 -35.54 -4.95
CA LEU A 34 -7.92 -35.25 -5.94
C LEU A 34 -8.69 -33.97 -5.58
N ALA A 35 -9.00 -33.74 -4.31
CA ALA A 35 -9.66 -32.50 -3.84
C ALA A 35 -8.79 -31.27 -4.04
N GLY A 36 -7.47 -31.35 -3.90
CA GLY A 36 -6.53 -30.27 -4.20
C GLY A 36 -6.49 -29.93 -5.71
N ARG A 37 -6.47 -30.96 -6.58
CA ARG A 37 -6.46 -30.78 -8.04
C ARG A 37 -7.76 -30.17 -8.57
N THR A 38 -8.92 -30.58 -8.05
CA THR A 38 -10.22 -30.02 -8.43
C THR A 38 -10.38 -28.58 -7.95
N LYS A 39 -9.92 -28.24 -6.73
CA LYS A 39 -9.91 -26.85 -6.24
C LYS A 39 -9.07 -25.91 -7.13
N ASN A 40 -7.89 -26.37 -7.59
CA ASN A 40 -7.04 -25.57 -8.49
C ASN A 40 -7.64 -25.42 -9.89
N MET A 41 -8.32 -26.44 -10.41
CA MET A 41 -8.99 -26.36 -11.70
C MET A 41 -10.20 -25.41 -11.66
N PHE A 42 -10.98 -25.41 -10.58
CA PHE A 42 -12.05 -24.44 -10.37
C PHE A 42 -11.54 -23.01 -10.15
N LYS A 43 -10.39 -22.80 -9.47
CA LYS A 43 -9.75 -21.50 -9.37
C LYS A 43 -9.31 -20.96 -10.75
N LYS A 44 -8.70 -21.80 -11.60
CA LYS A 44 -8.31 -21.41 -12.97
C LYS A 44 -9.52 -21.06 -13.84
N LEU A 45 -10.61 -21.84 -13.75
CA LEU A 45 -11.84 -21.56 -14.51
C LEU A 45 -12.48 -20.23 -14.07
N ARG A 46 -12.52 -19.94 -12.76
CA ARG A 46 -13.00 -18.66 -12.22
C ARG A 46 -12.11 -17.48 -12.62
N GLY A 47 -10.80 -17.71 -12.75
CA GLY A 47 -9.85 -16.71 -13.18
C GLY A 47 -10.09 -16.17 -14.59
N MET A 48 -10.71 -16.98 -15.49
CA MET A 48 -11.11 -16.54 -16.84
C MET A 48 -12.23 -15.47 -16.82
N PHE A 49 -12.92 -15.32 -15.70
CA PHE A 49 -14.02 -14.36 -15.49
C PHE A 49 -13.68 -13.28 -14.46
N SER A 50 -12.41 -13.18 -14.06
CA SER A 50 -11.94 -12.18 -13.11
C SER A 50 -10.87 -11.32 -13.77
N ASN A 51 -11.01 -10.00 -13.64
CA ASN A 51 -10.00 -9.07 -14.10
C ASN A 51 -8.76 -9.14 -13.22
N ASP A 52 -7.58 -8.99 -13.82
CA ASP A 52 -6.33 -8.87 -13.08
C ASP A 52 -6.27 -7.49 -12.39
N LEU A 53 -5.77 -7.47 -11.17
CA LEU A 53 -5.78 -6.30 -10.30
C LEU A 53 -4.35 -5.91 -9.91
N SER A 54 -4.07 -4.61 -9.86
CA SER A 54 -2.98 -4.07 -9.06
C SER A 54 -3.55 -3.37 -7.85
N ILE A 55 -3.00 -3.65 -6.67
CA ILE A 55 -3.43 -3.10 -5.39
C ILE A 55 -2.26 -2.34 -4.77
N ASP A 56 -2.45 -1.04 -4.60
CA ASP A 56 -1.65 -0.24 -3.69
C ASP A 56 -2.28 -0.34 -2.29
N LEU A 57 -1.63 -1.09 -1.40
CA LEU A 57 -2.12 -1.36 -0.05
C LEU A 57 -1.50 -0.37 0.94
N GLY A 58 -1.82 0.91 0.79
CA GLY A 58 -1.25 1.97 1.60
C GLY A 58 -1.79 2.04 3.03
N THR A 59 -1.03 2.66 3.92
CA THR A 59 -1.41 2.90 5.32
C THR A 59 -2.67 3.76 5.44
N ALA A 60 -2.79 4.81 4.64
CA ALA A 60 -3.92 5.74 4.67
C ALA A 60 -5.05 5.31 3.73
N ASN A 61 -4.73 4.99 2.49
CA ASN A 61 -5.68 4.61 1.44
C ASN A 61 -5.24 3.32 0.77
N THR A 62 -6.23 2.57 0.26
CA THR A 62 -6.03 1.43 -0.64
C THR A 62 -6.59 1.80 -2.01
N LEU A 63 -5.76 1.73 -3.05
CA LEU A 63 -6.17 1.94 -4.43
C LEU A 63 -6.13 0.63 -5.20
N ILE A 64 -7.13 0.42 -6.08
CA ILE A 64 -7.15 -0.74 -6.97
C ILE A 64 -7.23 -0.27 -8.42
N TYR A 65 -6.25 -0.70 -9.18
CA TYR A 65 -6.20 -0.58 -10.63
C TYR A 65 -6.66 -1.90 -11.27
N VAL A 66 -7.55 -1.81 -12.25
CA VAL A 66 -7.99 -2.95 -13.06
C VAL A 66 -7.40 -2.83 -14.44
N LYS A 67 -6.78 -3.91 -14.92
CA LYS A 67 -6.22 -3.96 -16.27
C LYS A 67 -7.26 -3.53 -17.33
N GLY A 68 -6.91 -2.51 -18.11
CA GLY A 68 -7.76 -1.95 -19.16
C GLY A 68 -8.90 -1.04 -18.70
N GLN A 69 -9.08 -0.82 -17.40
CA GLN A 69 -10.12 0.09 -16.85
C GLN A 69 -9.52 1.25 -16.05
N GLY A 70 -8.26 1.15 -15.63
CA GLY A 70 -7.63 2.16 -14.79
C GLY A 70 -7.94 1.96 -13.30
N ILE A 71 -7.84 3.04 -12.52
CA ILE A 71 -8.16 3.02 -11.09
C ILE A 71 -9.68 2.97 -10.93
N VAL A 72 -10.17 1.91 -10.29
CA VAL A 72 -11.61 1.65 -10.09
C VAL A 72 -12.04 1.74 -8.63
N LEU A 73 -11.08 1.79 -7.70
CA LEU A 73 -11.33 1.92 -6.28
C LEU A 73 -10.24 2.78 -5.65
N ASP A 74 -10.67 3.77 -4.86
CA ASP A 74 -9.85 4.59 -3.96
C ASP A 74 -10.62 4.73 -2.66
N GLU A 75 -10.19 3.97 -1.65
CA GLU A 75 -10.86 3.89 -0.36
C GLU A 75 -9.87 4.00 0.79
N PRO A 76 -10.22 4.67 1.89
CA PRO A 76 -9.42 4.67 3.10
C PRO A 76 -9.16 3.26 3.63
N SER A 77 -7.93 2.98 4.06
CA SER A 77 -7.54 1.73 4.72
C SER A 77 -8.07 1.67 6.16
N VAL A 78 -9.40 1.70 6.31
CA VAL A 78 -10.10 1.71 7.62
C VAL A 78 -11.21 0.67 7.62
N VAL A 79 -11.34 -0.05 8.74
CA VAL A 79 -12.39 -1.04 8.95
C VAL A 79 -13.06 -0.83 10.30
N ALA A 80 -14.38 -0.84 10.32
CA ALA A 80 -15.16 -0.86 11.54
C ALA A 80 -15.58 -2.30 11.89
N ILE A 81 -15.15 -2.77 13.04
CA ILE A 81 -15.43 -4.13 13.54
C ILE A 81 -16.45 -4.05 14.67
N ARG A 82 -17.50 -4.86 14.58
CA ARG A 82 -18.48 -5.06 15.64
C ARG A 82 -18.13 -6.31 16.44
N GLN A 83 -18.15 -6.19 17.77
CA GLN A 83 -18.05 -7.32 18.67
C GLN A 83 -19.46 -7.78 19.07
N ASP A 84 -19.81 -9.02 18.70
CA ASP A 84 -21.13 -9.59 19.02
C ASP A 84 -21.15 -10.11 20.46
N LYS A 85 -22.00 -9.53 21.31
CA LYS A 85 -22.10 -9.80 22.76
C LYS A 85 -22.55 -11.23 23.12
N GLY A 86 -22.82 -12.12 22.18
CA GLY A 86 -23.42 -13.44 22.47
C GLY A 86 -22.62 -14.66 22.01
N ARG A 87 -21.71 -14.53 21.06
CA ARG A 87 -20.98 -15.67 20.45
C ARG A 87 -19.47 -15.45 20.29
N GLY A 88 -18.89 -14.39 20.84
CA GLY A 88 -17.46 -14.09 20.71
C GLY A 88 -17.02 -13.81 19.26
N GLY A 89 -17.95 -13.60 18.34
CA GLY A 89 -17.68 -13.35 16.91
C GLY A 89 -17.33 -11.89 16.65
N ARG A 90 -16.38 -11.66 15.73
CA ARG A 90 -16.12 -10.34 15.14
C ARG A 90 -16.81 -10.28 13.77
N SER A 91 -17.57 -9.22 13.52
CA SER A 91 -18.18 -8.96 12.22
C SER A 91 -17.76 -7.60 11.66
N VAL A 92 -17.60 -7.50 10.35
CA VAL A 92 -17.30 -6.22 9.68
C VAL A 92 -18.58 -5.38 9.65
N ALA A 93 -18.53 -4.18 10.22
CA ALA A 93 -19.65 -3.25 10.21
C ALA A 93 -19.58 -2.26 9.04
N ALA A 94 -18.37 -1.80 8.69
CA ALA A 94 -18.11 -0.91 7.56
C ALA A 94 -16.64 -1.02 7.11
N VAL A 95 -16.34 -0.63 5.87
CA VAL A 95 -14.98 -0.55 5.30
C VAL A 95 -14.86 0.77 4.54
N GLY A 96 -13.64 1.26 4.39
CA GLY A 96 -13.33 2.43 3.58
C GLY A 96 -13.90 3.74 4.16
N HIS A 97 -14.45 4.59 3.30
CA HIS A 97 -15.02 5.89 3.67
C HIS A 97 -16.06 5.79 4.78
N ALA A 98 -16.95 4.80 4.72
CA ALA A 98 -17.95 4.59 5.76
C ALA A 98 -17.33 4.30 7.13
N ALA A 99 -16.24 3.52 7.16
CA ALA A 99 -15.50 3.24 8.39
C ALA A 99 -14.68 4.46 8.86
N LYS A 100 -14.07 5.23 7.93
CA LYS A 100 -13.31 6.47 8.26
C LYS A 100 -14.19 7.47 9.00
N GLN A 101 -15.46 7.63 8.60
CA GLN A 101 -16.40 8.51 9.30
C GLN A 101 -16.70 8.08 10.75
N MET A 102 -16.44 6.81 11.08
CA MET A 102 -16.66 6.26 12.42
C MET A 102 -15.44 6.44 13.34
N LEU A 103 -14.27 6.83 12.84
CA LEU A 103 -13.06 7.03 13.66
C LEU A 103 -13.33 8.04 14.78
N GLY A 104 -13.01 7.66 16.02
CA GLY A 104 -13.23 8.49 17.21
C GLY A 104 -14.71 8.73 17.60
N ARG A 105 -15.67 8.06 16.94
CA ARG A 105 -17.13 8.27 17.15
C ARG A 105 -17.90 6.99 17.41
N THR A 106 -17.22 5.86 17.62
CA THR A 106 -17.86 4.55 17.79
C THR A 106 -18.32 4.31 19.21
N PRO A 107 -19.49 3.63 19.41
CA PRO A 107 -19.89 3.11 20.72
C PRO A 107 -18.99 1.92 21.12
N GLY A 108 -18.98 1.55 22.41
CA GLY A 108 -18.04 0.57 22.95
C GLY A 108 -18.09 -0.86 22.38
N ASN A 109 -19.10 -1.20 21.57
CA ASN A 109 -19.20 -2.49 20.88
C ASN A 109 -18.75 -2.44 19.41
N ILE A 110 -18.36 -1.28 18.92
CA ILE A 110 -17.79 -1.08 17.57
C ILE A 110 -16.43 -0.42 17.72
N SER A 111 -15.44 -0.89 16.99
CA SER A 111 -14.11 -0.29 16.92
C SER A 111 -13.76 -0.02 15.45
N ALA A 112 -13.54 1.24 15.11
CA ALA A 112 -12.96 1.61 13.81
C ALA A 112 -11.45 1.62 13.95
N ILE A 113 -10.75 0.83 13.14
CA ILE A 113 -9.30 0.62 13.20
C ILE A 113 -8.66 0.74 11.82
N ARG A 114 -7.41 1.14 11.79
CA ARG A 114 -6.55 1.09 10.60
C ARG A 114 -5.77 -0.23 10.64
N PRO A 115 -6.03 -1.17 9.73
CA PRO A 115 -5.35 -2.47 9.73
C PRO A 115 -3.92 -2.39 9.22
N MET A 116 -3.56 -1.28 8.55
CA MET A 116 -2.21 -0.97 8.11
C MET A 116 -1.62 0.14 8.98
N LYS A 117 -0.35 0.02 9.34
CA LYS A 117 0.38 1.04 10.10
C LYS A 117 1.86 1.04 9.69
N ASP A 118 2.41 2.23 9.46
CA ASP A 118 3.83 2.39 9.10
C ASP A 118 4.26 1.48 7.93
N GLY A 119 3.38 1.31 6.91
CA GLY A 119 3.62 0.45 5.74
C GLY A 119 3.45 -1.06 5.97
N VAL A 120 3.07 -1.51 7.17
CA VAL A 120 2.96 -2.94 7.50
C VAL A 120 1.56 -3.33 7.99
N ILE A 121 1.23 -4.62 7.92
CA ILE A 121 -0.03 -5.15 8.45
C ILE A 121 0.02 -5.17 9.98
N ALA A 122 -0.85 -4.37 10.61
CA ALA A 122 -1.02 -4.33 12.05
C ALA A 122 -2.05 -5.35 12.56
N ASP A 123 -3.08 -5.65 11.76
CA ASP A 123 -4.10 -6.69 12.05
C ASP A 123 -4.39 -7.50 10.78
N PHE A 124 -3.86 -8.72 10.76
CA PHE A 124 -3.97 -9.64 9.63
C PHE A 124 -5.42 -9.98 9.25
N TYR A 125 -6.23 -10.33 10.25
CA TYR A 125 -7.64 -10.68 10.02
C TYR A 125 -8.43 -9.53 9.42
N VAL A 126 -8.19 -8.32 9.92
CA VAL A 126 -8.92 -7.14 9.44
C VAL A 126 -8.46 -6.73 8.05
N THR A 127 -7.15 -6.84 7.75
CA THR A 127 -6.61 -6.62 6.39
C THR A 127 -7.21 -7.59 5.39
N GLU A 128 -7.27 -8.90 5.71
CA GLU A 128 -7.92 -9.90 4.87
C GLU A 128 -9.37 -9.53 4.56
N LYS A 129 -10.14 -9.12 5.59
CA LYS A 129 -11.54 -8.72 5.42
C LYS A 129 -11.71 -7.45 4.61
N MET A 130 -10.80 -6.49 4.75
CA MET A 130 -10.76 -5.28 3.94
C MET A 130 -10.51 -5.62 2.47
N LEU A 131 -9.46 -6.36 2.17
CA LEU A 131 -9.15 -6.81 0.80
C LEU A 131 -10.28 -7.65 0.20
N GLN A 132 -10.86 -8.56 0.98
CA GLN A 132 -12.02 -9.36 0.53
C GLN A 132 -13.20 -8.48 0.11
N THR A 133 -13.46 -7.42 0.88
CA THR A 133 -14.54 -6.46 0.57
C THR A 133 -14.22 -5.67 -0.69
N PHE A 134 -13.02 -5.14 -0.82
CA PHE A 134 -12.60 -4.35 -1.98
C PHE A 134 -12.54 -5.18 -3.27
N ILE A 135 -11.95 -6.38 -3.23
CA ILE A 135 -11.94 -7.30 -4.38
C ILE A 135 -13.37 -7.64 -4.82
N LYS A 136 -14.29 -7.81 -3.87
CA LYS A 136 -15.69 -8.05 -4.17
C LYS A 136 -16.35 -6.83 -4.82
N GLN A 137 -16.14 -5.62 -4.32
CA GLN A 137 -16.68 -4.38 -4.88
C GLN A 137 -16.25 -4.17 -6.33
N VAL A 138 -14.98 -4.39 -6.62
CA VAL A 138 -14.42 -4.28 -7.99
C VAL A 138 -15.06 -5.29 -8.96
N HIS A 139 -15.55 -6.43 -8.45
CA HIS A 139 -16.18 -7.48 -9.25
C HIS A 139 -17.70 -7.60 -9.01
N ASP A 140 -18.37 -6.54 -8.58
CA ASP A 140 -19.77 -6.58 -8.12
C ASP A 140 -20.75 -7.06 -9.23
N ASN A 141 -20.38 -6.89 -10.51
CA ASN A 141 -21.14 -7.39 -11.66
C ASN A 141 -20.83 -8.85 -12.04
N SER A 142 -19.93 -9.53 -11.31
CA SER A 142 -19.55 -10.90 -11.63
C SER A 142 -20.53 -11.91 -11.01
N PHE A 143 -21.13 -12.76 -11.86
CA PHE A 143 -22.03 -13.84 -11.42
C PHE A 143 -21.29 -14.93 -10.62
N LEU A 144 -19.97 -15.03 -10.76
CA LEU A 144 -19.11 -15.98 -10.08
C LEU A 144 -18.24 -15.26 -9.04
N LYS A 145 -17.95 -15.97 -7.94
CA LYS A 145 -17.00 -15.47 -6.92
C LYS A 145 -15.65 -15.17 -7.58
N PRO A 146 -15.14 -13.92 -7.52
CA PRO A 146 -13.91 -13.55 -8.21
C PRO A 146 -12.69 -14.33 -7.69
N SER A 147 -11.72 -14.54 -8.56
CA SER A 147 -10.43 -15.17 -8.23
C SER A 147 -9.35 -14.57 -9.15
N PRO A 148 -9.01 -13.28 -8.96
CA PRO A 148 -8.07 -12.55 -9.80
C PRO A 148 -6.61 -12.97 -9.59
N ARG A 149 -5.72 -12.66 -10.57
CA ARG A 149 -4.31 -12.41 -10.30
C ARG A 149 -4.21 -11.03 -9.67
N VAL A 150 -3.37 -10.89 -8.68
CA VAL A 150 -3.20 -9.63 -7.94
C VAL A 150 -1.72 -9.29 -7.86
N LEU A 151 -1.35 -8.09 -8.29
CA LEU A 151 -0.06 -7.48 -8.03
C LEU A 151 -0.24 -6.50 -6.86
N ILE A 152 0.57 -6.62 -5.80
CA ILE A 152 0.50 -5.74 -4.63
C ILE A 152 1.80 -4.98 -4.51
N CYS A 153 1.69 -3.66 -4.36
CA CYS A 153 2.80 -2.79 -4.06
C CYS A 153 3.15 -2.91 -2.57
N VAL A 154 4.44 -3.02 -2.28
CA VAL A 154 4.96 -3.20 -0.91
C VAL A 154 6.13 -2.26 -0.66
N PRO A 155 6.29 -1.70 0.57
CA PRO A 155 7.44 -0.89 0.91
C PRO A 155 8.76 -1.64 0.68
N CYS A 156 9.79 -0.94 0.16
CA CYS A 156 11.09 -1.55 -0.10
C CYS A 156 11.77 -2.09 1.18
N GLY A 157 11.46 -1.51 2.34
CA GLY A 157 11.93 -1.96 3.65
C GLY A 157 11.16 -3.14 4.24
N SER A 158 10.19 -3.73 3.52
CA SER A 158 9.38 -4.85 4.03
C SER A 158 10.21 -6.11 4.23
N THR A 159 10.10 -6.71 5.42
CA THR A 159 10.71 -8.00 5.74
C THR A 159 10.03 -9.15 5.00
N GLN A 160 10.70 -10.30 4.86
CA GLN A 160 10.12 -11.51 4.27
C GLN A 160 8.84 -11.98 5.00
N VAL A 161 8.78 -11.78 6.31
CA VAL A 161 7.58 -12.12 7.11
C VAL A 161 6.41 -11.22 6.73
N GLU A 162 6.65 -9.91 6.56
CA GLU A 162 5.62 -8.94 6.15
C GLU A 162 5.16 -9.18 4.71
N ARG A 163 6.10 -9.44 3.76
CA ARG A 163 5.77 -9.79 2.38
C ARG A 163 4.91 -11.05 2.32
N ARG A 164 5.26 -12.07 3.10
CA ARG A 164 4.47 -13.30 3.21
C ARG A 164 3.08 -13.04 3.80
N ALA A 165 2.99 -12.21 4.84
CA ALA A 165 1.71 -11.84 5.46
C ALA A 165 0.77 -11.15 4.45
N ILE A 166 1.30 -10.27 3.58
CA ILE A 166 0.55 -9.63 2.51
C ILE A 166 0.06 -10.65 1.48
N LYS A 167 0.93 -11.57 1.01
CA LYS A 167 0.54 -12.65 0.08
C LYS A 167 -0.58 -13.50 0.68
N GLU A 168 -0.43 -13.97 1.92
CA GLU A 168 -1.43 -14.81 2.60
C GLU A 168 -2.76 -14.07 2.81
N SER A 169 -2.73 -12.76 3.11
CA SER A 169 -3.95 -11.94 3.23
C SER A 169 -4.70 -11.83 1.90
N ALA A 170 -3.99 -11.62 0.80
CA ALA A 170 -4.60 -11.52 -0.53
C ALA A 170 -5.16 -12.88 -1.02
N GLU A 171 -4.43 -13.97 -0.77
CA GLU A 171 -4.92 -15.33 -1.06
C GLU A 171 -6.16 -15.67 -0.23
N GLY A 172 -6.18 -15.33 1.06
CA GLY A 172 -7.34 -15.46 1.95
C GLY A 172 -8.53 -14.62 1.48
N ALA A 173 -8.28 -13.44 0.91
CA ALA A 173 -9.29 -12.59 0.29
C ALA A 173 -9.85 -13.16 -1.03
N GLY A 174 -9.17 -14.14 -1.67
CA GLY A 174 -9.68 -14.85 -2.86
C GLY A 174 -8.80 -14.75 -4.09
N ALA A 175 -7.65 -14.09 -4.04
CA ALA A 175 -6.68 -14.07 -5.12
C ALA A 175 -6.24 -15.50 -5.48
N ARG A 176 -6.00 -15.76 -6.79
CA ARG A 176 -5.47 -17.06 -7.26
C ARG A 176 -3.96 -17.10 -7.32
N GLU A 177 -3.36 -15.96 -7.66
CA GLU A 177 -1.93 -15.73 -7.79
C GLU A 177 -1.64 -14.34 -7.26
N VAL A 178 -0.57 -14.18 -6.48
CA VAL A 178 -0.17 -12.90 -5.88
C VAL A 178 1.28 -12.63 -6.20
N TYR A 179 1.52 -11.50 -6.85
CA TYR A 179 2.83 -10.94 -7.16
C TYR A 179 3.08 -9.74 -6.28
N LEU A 180 4.33 -9.44 -5.99
CA LEU A 180 4.74 -8.24 -5.25
C LEU A 180 5.66 -7.39 -6.11
N ILE A 181 5.54 -6.08 -5.97
CA ILE A 181 6.43 -5.07 -6.55
C ILE A 181 6.78 -4.05 -5.46
N ASP A 182 8.01 -3.58 -5.45
CA ASP A 182 8.40 -2.52 -4.51
C ASP A 182 7.69 -1.19 -4.85
N GLU A 183 7.12 -0.53 -3.85
CA GLU A 183 6.39 0.74 -4.00
C GLU A 183 7.18 1.79 -4.79
N PRO A 184 8.47 2.05 -4.52
CA PRO A 184 9.20 3.07 -5.27
C PRO A 184 9.40 2.70 -6.74
N MET A 185 9.51 1.41 -7.11
CA MET A 185 9.55 0.99 -8.51
C MET A 185 8.19 1.25 -9.18
N ALA A 186 7.10 0.88 -8.51
CA ALA A 186 5.76 1.17 -9.01
C ALA A 186 5.52 2.69 -9.13
N ALA A 187 5.92 3.49 -8.13
CA ALA A 187 5.83 4.93 -8.15
C ALA A 187 6.56 5.55 -9.35
N ALA A 188 7.79 5.11 -9.62
CA ALA A 188 8.60 5.57 -10.74
C ALA A 188 7.96 5.24 -12.11
N ILE A 189 7.47 4.01 -12.29
CA ILE A 189 6.73 3.60 -13.50
C ILE A 189 5.45 4.42 -13.66
N GLY A 190 4.73 4.66 -12.57
CA GLY A 190 3.50 5.44 -12.56
C GLY A 190 3.70 6.90 -12.89
N ALA A 191 4.76 7.51 -12.37
CA ALA A 191 5.19 8.87 -12.66
C ALA A 191 5.78 9.03 -14.08
N GLY A 192 6.01 7.92 -14.81
CA GLY A 192 6.53 7.95 -16.17
C GLY A 192 8.04 8.15 -16.26
N LEU A 193 8.79 7.83 -15.21
CA LEU A 193 10.25 7.86 -15.22
C LEU A 193 10.81 6.80 -16.18
N ARG A 194 11.99 7.06 -16.73
CA ARG A 194 12.66 6.19 -17.72
C ARG A 194 13.44 5.06 -17.03
N VAL A 195 12.71 4.23 -16.28
CA VAL A 195 13.30 3.17 -15.44
C VAL A 195 14.13 2.13 -16.21
N SER A 196 13.85 1.93 -17.50
CA SER A 196 14.53 0.94 -18.36
C SER A 196 15.83 1.44 -18.99
N GLU A 197 16.09 2.75 -18.97
CA GLU A 197 17.28 3.35 -19.56
C GLU A 197 18.49 3.23 -18.61
N PRO A 198 19.74 3.25 -19.13
CA PRO A 198 20.96 3.26 -18.32
C PRO A 198 21.25 4.66 -17.76
N THR A 199 20.24 5.29 -17.16
CA THR A 199 20.29 6.63 -16.56
C THR A 199 19.71 6.58 -15.16
N GLY A 200 20.22 7.42 -14.24
CA GLY A 200 19.71 7.53 -12.88
C GLY A 200 18.35 8.22 -12.85
N SER A 201 17.32 7.52 -12.34
CA SER A 201 16.02 8.09 -12.01
C SER A 201 15.81 8.04 -10.51
N MET A 202 15.47 9.16 -9.88
CA MET A 202 15.21 9.23 -8.44
C MET A 202 13.75 9.53 -8.17
N VAL A 203 13.14 8.72 -7.31
CA VAL A 203 11.77 8.89 -6.84
C VAL A 203 11.74 8.98 -5.32
N VAL A 204 10.89 9.87 -4.80
CA VAL A 204 10.58 10.01 -3.38
C VAL A 204 9.08 9.87 -3.23
N ASP A 205 8.64 8.72 -2.75
CA ASP A 205 7.22 8.43 -2.52
C ASP A 205 6.86 8.66 -1.06
N ILE A 206 6.00 9.64 -0.81
CA ILE A 206 5.60 10.05 0.54
C ILE A 206 4.17 9.61 0.78
N GLY A 207 4.02 8.45 1.38
CA GLY A 207 2.74 7.85 1.70
C GLY A 207 2.10 8.37 2.99
N GLY A 208 1.10 7.64 3.49
CA GLY A 208 0.49 7.92 4.78
C GLY A 208 1.38 7.54 5.96
N GLY A 209 2.02 6.37 5.91
CA GLY A 209 2.84 5.82 6.99
C GLY A 209 4.34 5.87 6.76
N THR A 210 4.78 5.85 5.50
CA THR A 210 6.19 5.74 5.10
C THR A 210 6.56 6.78 4.06
N THR A 211 7.87 7.06 3.96
CA THR A 211 8.50 7.70 2.81
C THR A 211 9.53 6.73 2.24
N GLU A 212 9.35 6.40 0.96
CA GLU A 212 10.24 5.53 0.20
C GLU A 212 11.12 6.41 -0.71
N VAL A 213 12.43 6.24 -0.61
CA VAL A 213 13.39 6.94 -1.49
C VAL A 213 14.12 5.89 -2.30
N ALA A 214 14.13 6.00 -3.62
CA ALA A 214 14.86 5.07 -4.46
C ALA A 214 15.55 5.73 -5.65
N VAL A 215 16.70 5.15 -6.01
CA VAL A 215 17.43 5.39 -7.26
C VAL A 215 17.30 4.15 -8.13
N ILE A 216 16.81 4.34 -9.35
CA ILE A 216 16.45 3.28 -10.28
C ILE A 216 17.19 3.47 -11.59
N SER A 217 17.71 2.39 -12.17
CA SER A 217 18.34 2.34 -13.49
C SER A 217 18.22 0.93 -14.07
N LEU A 218 18.06 0.78 -15.40
CA LEU A 218 18.01 -0.52 -16.09
C LEU A 218 16.99 -1.51 -15.50
N ASN A 219 15.81 -1.03 -15.16
CA ASN A 219 14.73 -1.77 -14.48
C ASN A 219 15.11 -2.33 -13.09
N GLY A 220 16.22 -1.90 -12.50
CA GLY A 220 16.71 -2.32 -11.20
C GLY A 220 16.71 -1.20 -10.17
N VAL A 221 16.46 -1.52 -8.92
CA VAL A 221 16.64 -0.60 -7.80
C VAL A 221 18.12 -0.64 -7.41
N VAL A 222 18.84 0.48 -7.64
CA VAL A 222 20.27 0.61 -7.31
C VAL A 222 20.46 0.94 -5.83
N TYR A 223 19.61 1.79 -5.30
CA TYR A 223 19.52 2.14 -3.89
C TYR A 223 18.07 2.34 -3.49
N SER A 224 17.70 1.89 -2.32
CA SER A 224 16.41 2.23 -1.72
C SER A 224 16.50 2.35 -0.21
N SER A 225 15.66 3.21 0.34
CA SER A 225 15.50 3.41 1.78
C SER A 225 14.04 3.69 2.09
N SER A 226 13.58 3.13 3.20
CA SER A 226 12.24 3.35 3.74
C SER A 226 12.34 3.96 5.13
N VAL A 227 11.66 5.09 5.35
CA VAL A 227 11.56 5.71 6.67
C VAL A 227 10.09 5.79 7.09
N ARG A 228 9.82 5.55 8.37
CA ARG A 228 8.45 5.56 8.94
C ARG A 228 7.97 6.99 9.23
N ILE A 229 8.03 7.82 8.22
CA ILE A 229 7.59 9.21 8.22
C ILE A 229 6.68 9.40 7.01
N GLY A 230 5.46 9.88 7.23
CA GLY A 230 4.48 10.14 6.19
C GLY A 230 3.37 11.03 6.73
N GLY A 231 2.23 11.06 6.06
CA GLY A 231 1.09 11.90 6.41
C GLY A 231 0.60 11.74 7.84
N ASP A 232 0.65 10.53 8.40
CA ASP A 232 0.23 10.25 9.78
C ASP A 232 1.17 10.90 10.80
N ARG A 233 2.48 10.97 10.50
CA ARG A 233 3.46 11.68 11.36
C ARG A 233 3.26 13.18 11.31
N PHE A 234 2.84 13.73 10.18
CA PHE A 234 2.46 15.15 10.10
C PHE A 234 1.24 15.42 10.98
N ASP A 235 0.23 14.58 10.93
CA ASP A 235 -0.97 14.71 11.78
C ASP A 235 -0.64 14.57 13.28
N GLU A 236 0.19 13.61 13.66
CA GLU A 236 0.68 13.47 15.04
C GLU A 236 1.46 14.70 15.52
N ALA A 237 2.30 15.27 14.68
CA ALA A 237 3.08 16.48 14.97
C ALA A 237 2.15 17.68 15.22
N ILE A 238 1.12 17.86 14.40
CA ILE A 238 0.10 18.91 14.58
C ILE A 238 -0.70 18.69 15.88
N ILE A 239 -1.14 17.46 16.18
CA ILE A 239 -1.83 17.15 17.43
C ILE A 239 -0.96 17.51 18.64
N ASN A 240 0.31 17.14 18.58
CA ASN A 240 1.27 17.41 19.66
C ASN A 240 1.57 18.92 19.81
N TYR A 241 1.67 19.65 18.70
CA TYR A 241 1.83 21.10 18.72
C TYR A 241 0.64 21.80 19.39
N VAL A 242 -0.57 21.46 18.98
CA VAL A 242 -1.82 22.00 19.54
C VAL A 242 -1.93 21.66 21.03
N ARG A 243 -1.56 20.44 21.41
CA ARG A 243 -1.57 20.03 22.83
C ARG A 243 -0.60 20.84 23.68
N ARG A 244 0.61 21.12 23.16
CA ARG A 244 1.64 21.86 23.91
C ARG A 244 1.36 23.34 23.98
N ASN A 245 0.97 23.96 22.86
CA ASN A 245 0.91 25.41 22.73
C ASN A 245 -0.49 25.97 23.08
N TYR A 246 -1.56 25.20 22.84
CA TYR A 246 -2.93 25.61 23.07
C TYR A 246 -3.60 24.92 24.26
N GLY A 247 -2.94 23.97 24.91
CA GLY A 247 -3.52 23.17 26.00
C GLY A 247 -4.82 22.46 25.57
N SER A 248 -4.96 22.16 24.31
CA SER A 248 -6.18 21.61 23.71
C SER A 248 -5.88 20.27 23.01
N LEU A 249 -6.84 19.35 23.07
CA LEU A 249 -6.77 18.07 22.38
C LEU A 249 -7.67 18.11 21.13
N ILE A 250 -7.10 17.83 19.98
CA ILE A 250 -7.80 17.61 18.71
C ILE A 250 -7.66 16.15 18.28
N GLY A 251 -8.58 15.66 17.43
CA GLY A 251 -8.51 14.32 16.85
C GLY A 251 -7.77 14.31 15.53
N GLU A 252 -7.41 13.09 15.05
CA GLU A 252 -6.72 12.86 13.78
C GLU A 252 -7.40 13.55 12.59
N ALA A 253 -8.73 13.41 12.46
CA ALA A 253 -9.49 14.05 11.37
C ALA A 253 -9.38 15.58 11.37
N THR A 254 -9.21 16.21 12.55
CA THR A 254 -9.01 17.65 12.66
C THR A 254 -7.59 18.03 12.28
N ALA A 255 -6.59 17.23 12.67
CA ALA A 255 -5.19 17.42 12.29
C ALA A 255 -5.00 17.25 10.78
N GLU A 256 -5.56 16.20 10.18
CA GLU A 256 -5.56 15.98 8.73
C GLU A 256 -6.17 17.19 7.99
N LYS A 257 -7.30 17.71 8.47
CA LYS A 257 -7.93 18.93 7.92
C LYS A 257 -7.00 20.14 7.99
N ILE A 258 -6.36 20.39 9.15
CA ILE A 258 -5.40 21.48 9.34
C ILE A 258 -4.24 21.37 8.35
N LYS A 259 -3.65 20.16 8.25
CA LYS A 259 -2.58 19.85 7.29
C LYS A 259 -2.96 20.20 5.85
N HIS A 260 -4.15 19.79 5.40
CA HIS A 260 -4.62 20.04 4.04
C HIS A 260 -4.91 21.52 3.77
N GLU A 261 -5.49 22.24 4.73
CA GLU A 261 -5.93 23.62 4.51
C GLU A 261 -4.78 24.64 4.66
N ILE A 262 -3.92 24.47 5.66
CA ILE A 262 -2.89 25.47 5.98
C ILE A 262 -1.47 24.90 6.14
N GLY A 263 -1.28 23.55 5.97
CA GLY A 263 0.04 22.92 6.05
C GLY A 263 0.98 23.45 4.97
N THR A 264 2.25 23.67 5.34
CA THR A 264 3.31 24.08 4.43
C THR A 264 4.65 23.53 4.92
N ALA A 265 5.53 23.19 3.98
CA ALA A 265 6.88 22.71 4.29
C ALA A 265 7.94 23.83 4.26
N TYR A 266 7.58 25.00 3.74
CA TYR A 266 8.52 26.12 3.56
C TYR A 266 7.88 27.46 3.97
N PRO A 267 8.65 28.41 4.55
CA PRO A 267 8.14 29.74 4.87
C PRO A 267 7.69 30.49 3.61
N GLY A 268 6.54 31.12 3.67
CA GLY A 268 6.00 31.92 2.59
C GLY A 268 5.37 33.24 3.09
N ASP A 269 5.17 34.20 2.18
CA ASP A 269 4.57 35.50 2.50
C ASP A 269 3.06 35.39 2.74
N ASP A 270 2.41 34.32 2.23
CA ASP A 270 0.98 34.07 2.36
C ASP A 270 0.67 33.25 3.61
N VAL A 271 0.38 33.95 4.71
CA VAL A 271 0.02 33.31 5.98
C VAL A 271 -1.46 32.97 5.97
N ARG A 272 -1.78 31.66 5.89
CA ARG A 272 -3.14 31.13 5.93
C ARG A 272 -3.55 30.82 7.36
N GLU A 273 -4.84 31.00 7.67
CA GLU A 273 -5.40 30.76 8.99
C GLU A 273 -6.59 29.80 8.94
N ILE A 274 -6.79 29.04 10.01
CA ILE A 274 -7.93 28.16 10.20
C ILE A 274 -8.46 28.27 11.64
N GLU A 275 -9.77 28.41 11.80
CA GLU A 275 -10.42 28.25 13.11
C GLU A 275 -10.75 26.77 13.34
N VAL A 276 -10.31 26.23 14.46
CA VAL A 276 -10.55 24.84 14.86
C VAL A 276 -11.12 24.75 16.29
N ARG A 277 -11.76 23.60 16.58
CA ARG A 277 -12.28 23.32 17.92
C ARG A 277 -11.54 22.11 18.50
N GLY A 278 -11.06 22.26 19.73
CA GLY A 278 -10.47 21.22 20.51
C GLY A 278 -11.06 21.16 21.91
N ARG A 279 -10.80 20.07 22.63
CA ARG A 279 -11.14 19.95 24.03
C ARG A 279 -10.04 20.57 24.89
N ASN A 280 -10.35 21.64 25.65
CA ASN A 280 -9.44 22.21 26.61
C ASN A 280 -9.07 21.16 27.67
N LEU A 281 -7.79 20.93 27.88
CA LEU A 281 -7.29 19.88 28.79
C LEU A 281 -7.49 20.23 30.27
N ALA A 282 -7.48 21.53 30.62
CA ALA A 282 -7.65 21.98 31.99
C ALA A 282 -9.13 21.95 32.44
N GLU A 283 -10.03 22.37 31.56
CA GLU A 283 -11.45 22.56 31.86
C GLU A 283 -12.34 21.41 31.38
N GLY A 284 -11.82 20.59 30.42
CA GLY A 284 -12.56 19.48 29.83
C GLY A 284 -13.63 19.86 28.81
N VAL A 285 -13.85 21.16 28.58
CA VAL A 285 -14.88 21.69 27.67
C VAL A 285 -14.34 22.00 26.27
N PRO A 286 -15.18 22.02 25.22
CA PRO A 286 -14.78 22.45 23.90
C PRO A 286 -14.37 23.93 23.89
N ARG A 287 -13.26 24.25 23.19
CA ARG A 287 -12.76 25.62 22.96
C ARG A 287 -12.39 25.79 21.49
N SER A 288 -12.76 26.95 20.90
CA SER A 288 -12.27 27.38 19.60
C SER A 288 -10.97 28.17 19.74
N PHE A 289 -10.09 28.02 18.74
CA PHE A 289 -8.84 28.78 18.60
C PHE A 289 -8.44 28.83 17.14
N THR A 290 -7.64 29.82 16.76
CA THR A 290 -7.12 30.00 15.39
C THR A 290 -5.67 29.53 15.34
N LEU A 291 -5.33 28.81 14.29
CA LEU A 291 -3.97 28.40 13.93
C LEU A 291 -3.59 29.05 12.60
N ASN A 292 -2.31 29.30 12.42
CA ASN A 292 -1.77 29.82 11.16
C ASN A 292 -0.73 28.87 10.54
N SER A 293 -0.42 29.07 9.27
CA SER A 293 0.50 28.21 8.51
C SER A 293 1.92 28.21 9.05
N ASN A 294 2.41 29.30 9.69
CA ASN A 294 3.76 29.33 10.29
C ASN A 294 3.85 28.42 11.53
N GLU A 295 2.78 28.36 12.32
CA GLU A 295 2.68 27.46 13.47
C GLU A 295 2.67 25.99 13.02
N ILE A 296 2.01 25.69 11.88
CA ILE A 296 2.00 24.34 11.33
C ILE A 296 3.37 24.00 10.74
N LEU A 297 4.06 24.94 10.07
CA LEU A 297 5.43 24.75 9.64
C LEU A 297 6.36 24.42 10.83
N GLU A 298 6.22 25.14 11.95
CA GLU A 298 6.99 24.84 13.18
C GLU A 298 6.66 23.44 13.70
N ALA A 299 5.39 23.03 13.69
CA ALA A 299 4.98 21.70 14.10
C ALA A 299 5.58 20.58 13.23
N LEU A 300 5.74 20.82 11.92
CA LEU A 300 6.21 19.84 10.95
C LEU A 300 7.73 19.76 10.81
N GLN A 301 8.53 20.60 11.50
CA GLN A 301 9.99 20.64 11.37
C GLN A 301 10.66 19.28 11.57
N GLU A 302 10.26 18.53 12.61
CA GLU A 302 10.86 17.23 12.93
C GLU A 302 10.62 16.20 11.80
N PRO A 303 9.38 15.90 11.37
CA PRO A 303 9.17 14.95 10.29
C PRO A 303 9.74 15.43 8.95
N LEU A 304 9.73 16.72 8.62
CA LEU A 304 10.32 17.24 7.39
C LEU A 304 11.85 17.04 7.37
N THR A 305 12.53 17.30 8.49
CA THR A 305 13.97 17.04 8.63
C THR A 305 14.29 15.56 8.42
N GLY A 306 13.43 14.67 8.89
CA GLY A 306 13.59 13.23 8.69
C GLY A 306 13.50 12.82 7.21
N ILE A 307 12.57 13.42 6.44
CA ILE A 307 12.46 13.19 4.98
C ILE A 307 13.68 13.74 4.25
N VAL A 308 14.09 14.99 4.53
CA VAL A 308 15.30 15.61 3.95
C VAL A 308 16.51 14.71 4.20
N SER A 309 16.69 14.23 5.43
CA SER A 309 17.82 13.36 5.78
C SER A 309 17.79 12.04 4.98
N ALA A 310 16.63 11.43 4.78
CA ALA A 310 16.51 10.21 3.99
C ALA A 310 16.90 10.43 2.52
N VAL A 311 16.49 11.57 1.94
CA VAL A 311 16.87 11.97 0.57
C VAL A 311 18.36 12.21 0.46
N MET A 312 18.95 12.95 1.40
CA MET A 312 20.41 13.22 1.43
C MET A 312 21.24 11.94 1.53
N ILE A 313 20.83 11.01 2.40
CA ILE A 313 21.50 9.70 2.52
C ILE A 313 21.40 8.92 1.20
N ALA A 314 20.27 8.96 0.51
CA ALA A 314 20.13 8.28 -0.78
C ALA A 314 21.06 8.86 -1.85
N LEU A 315 21.22 10.17 -1.88
CA LEU A 315 22.17 10.85 -2.79
C LEU A 315 23.62 10.51 -2.46
N GLU A 316 23.98 10.45 -1.17
CA GLU A 316 25.33 10.07 -0.73
C GLU A 316 25.69 8.62 -1.08
N GLN A 317 24.70 7.71 -1.07
CA GLN A 317 24.90 6.29 -1.38
C GLN A 317 24.78 5.98 -2.88
N CYS A 318 24.36 6.96 -3.68
CA CYS A 318 24.19 6.81 -5.11
C CYS A 318 25.55 6.71 -5.83
N PRO A 319 25.71 5.78 -6.81
CA PRO A 319 26.89 5.78 -7.67
C PRO A 319 27.09 7.12 -8.38
N PRO A 320 28.36 7.60 -8.56
CA PRO A 320 28.63 8.94 -9.07
C PRO A 320 27.98 9.24 -10.43
N GLU A 321 27.96 8.28 -11.35
CA GLU A 321 27.36 8.44 -12.67
C GLU A 321 25.85 8.68 -12.60
N LEU A 322 25.15 7.91 -11.75
CA LEU A 322 23.71 8.08 -11.54
C LEU A 322 23.40 9.36 -10.74
N ALA A 323 24.28 9.75 -9.81
CA ALA A 323 24.15 11.02 -9.09
C ALA A 323 24.26 12.21 -10.05
N SER A 324 25.15 12.13 -11.06
CA SER A 324 25.25 13.14 -12.12
C SER A 324 23.94 13.23 -12.92
N ASP A 325 23.38 12.09 -13.32
CA ASP A 325 22.09 12.05 -14.04
C ASP A 325 20.97 12.68 -13.20
N ILE A 326 20.91 12.38 -11.91
CA ILE A 326 19.91 12.93 -10.98
C ILE A 326 20.10 14.43 -10.80
N SER A 327 21.35 14.91 -10.75
CA SER A 327 21.63 16.34 -10.66
C SER A 327 21.10 17.12 -11.89
N GLU A 328 21.11 16.50 -13.08
CA GLU A 328 20.62 17.11 -14.31
C GLU A 328 19.09 16.93 -14.48
N ASN A 329 18.57 15.73 -14.22
CA ASN A 329 17.18 15.37 -14.48
C ASN A 329 16.25 15.70 -13.29
N GLY A 330 16.81 15.85 -12.09
CA GLY A 330 16.04 16.06 -10.86
C GLY A 330 15.50 14.79 -10.23
N MET A 331 14.70 14.97 -9.19
CA MET A 331 13.94 13.91 -8.52
C MET A 331 12.44 14.17 -8.61
N VAL A 332 11.65 13.09 -8.54
CA VAL A 332 10.19 13.17 -8.65
C VAL A 332 9.56 12.79 -7.31
N LEU A 333 8.65 13.64 -6.82
CA LEU A 333 7.84 13.39 -5.64
C LEU A 333 6.53 12.71 -6.03
N THR A 334 6.20 11.65 -5.32
CA THR A 334 4.95 10.90 -5.44
C THR A 334 4.30 10.68 -4.08
N GLY A 335 3.10 10.07 -4.08
CA GLY A 335 2.34 9.83 -2.87
C GLY A 335 1.57 11.04 -2.36
N GLY A 336 0.68 10.82 -1.39
CA GLY A 336 -0.19 11.88 -0.86
C GLY A 336 0.55 12.96 -0.07
N GLY A 337 1.68 12.63 0.54
CA GLY A 337 2.52 13.57 1.26
C GLY A 337 3.21 14.59 0.35
N ALA A 338 3.43 14.26 -0.93
CA ALA A 338 3.98 15.17 -1.93
C ALA A 338 3.08 16.41 -2.19
N LEU A 339 1.80 16.32 -1.80
CA LEU A 339 0.84 17.43 -1.90
C LEU A 339 0.98 18.47 -0.77
N LEU A 340 1.87 18.24 0.23
CA LEU A 340 2.15 19.27 1.22
C LEU A 340 2.79 20.47 0.52
N LYS A 341 2.17 21.65 0.71
CA LYS A 341 2.59 22.88 0.03
C LYS A 341 4.07 23.18 0.25
N ASP A 342 4.75 23.55 -0.82
CA ASP A 342 6.17 23.96 -0.85
C ASP A 342 7.17 22.86 -0.39
N LEU A 343 6.79 21.58 -0.39
CA LEU A 343 7.70 20.47 -0.06
C LEU A 343 8.76 20.26 -1.14
N ASP A 344 8.42 20.41 -2.40
CA ASP A 344 9.33 20.42 -3.54
C ASP A 344 10.36 21.52 -3.42
N ARG A 345 9.94 22.70 -2.97
CA ARG A 345 10.84 23.84 -2.71
C ARG A 345 11.81 23.54 -1.57
N LEU A 346 11.31 23.00 -0.44
CA LEU A 346 12.16 22.61 0.68
C LEU A 346 13.25 21.64 0.22
N LEU A 347 12.88 20.58 -0.46
CA LEU A 347 13.81 19.55 -0.94
C LEU A 347 14.79 20.13 -1.97
N THR A 348 14.34 21.01 -2.87
CA THR A 348 15.22 21.67 -3.83
C THR A 348 16.28 22.54 -3.12
N GLU A 349 15.90 23.31 -2.10
CA GLU A 349 16.85 24.15 -1.38
C GLU A 349 17.85 23.35 -0.54
N GLU A 350 17.39 22.28 0.11
CA GLU A 350 18.24 21.45 0.97
C GLU A 350 19.20 20.55 0.17
N THR A 351 18.80 20.09 -1.03
CA THR A 351 19.60 19.16 -1.84
C THR A 351 20.37 19.83 -2.97
N GLY A 352 19.94 21.00 -3.41
CA GLY A 352 20.46 21.68 -4.61
C GLY A 352 20.04 21.00 -5.92
N ILE A 353 19.12 20.02 -5.88
CA ILE A 353 18.65 19.24 -7.04
C ILE A 353 17.23 19.68 -7.40
N PRO A 354 16.89 19.82 -8.70
CA PRO A 354 15.53 20.11 -9.11
C PRO A 354 14.54 19.03 -8.61
N VAL A 355 13.42 19.46 -8.03
CA VAL A 355 12.39 18.57 -7.49
C VAL A 355 11.06 18.88 -8.17
N VAL A 356 10.38 17.86 -8.67
CA VAL A 356 9.09 17.98 -9.37
C VAL A 356 8.07 17.07 -8.72
N VAL A 357 6.89 17.60 -8.43
CA VAL A 357 5.74 16.79 -7.99
C VAL A 357 5.12 16.11 -9.22
N ALA A 358 4.93 14.80 -9.16
CA ALA A 358 4.32 14.03 -10.25
C ALA A 358 2.88 14.50 -10.54
N ASP A 359 2.42 14.29 -11.76
CA ASP A 359 1.01 14.44 -12.10
C ASP A 359 0.19 13.39 -11.33
N ASP A 360 -0.81 13.86 -10.55
CA ASP A 360 -1.66 13.05 -9.71
C ASP A 360 -0.84 12.09 -8.81
N PRO A 361 -0.05 12.65 -7.86
CA PRO A 361 0.95 11.91 -7.12
C PRO A 361 0.35 10.79 -6.23
N LEU A 362 -0.90 10.96 -5.77
CA LEU A 362 -1.65 9.96 -4.99
C LEU A 362 -1.82 8.64 -5.74
N THR A 363 -1.88 8.66 -7.06
CA THR A 363 -2.21 7.49 -7.88
C THR A 363 -1.00 6.86 -8.55
N CYS A 364 0.20 7.45 -8.40
CA CYS A 364 1.41 6.98 -9.10
C CYS A 364 1.70 5.50 -8.82
N VAL A 365 1.70 5.07 -7.55
CA VAL A 365 1.96 3.68 -7.16
C VAL A 365 0.94 2.73 -7.81
N ALA A 366 -0.36 3.03 -7.69
CA ALA A 366 -1.42 2.20 -8.27
C ALA A 366 -1.36 2.14 -9.80
N ARG A 367 -1.10 3.27 -10.49
CA ARG A 367 -0.93 3.33 -11.95
C ARG A 367 0.31 2.55 -12.41
N GLY A 368 1.41 2.68 -11.68
CA GLY A 368 2.64 1.98 -11.98
C GLY A 368 2.52 0.48 -11.79
N GLY A 369 1.90 0.04 -10.70
CA GLY A 369 1.56 -1.36 -10.49
C GLY A 369 0.63 -1.90 -11.58
N GLY A 370 -0.33 -1.09 -12.06
CA GLY A 370 -1.18 -1.43 -13.20
C GLY A 370 -0.39 -1.63 -14.50
N LYS A 371 0.53 -0.72 -14.83
CA LYS A 371 1.43 -0.86 -15.99
C LYS A 371 2.36 -2.08 -15.84
N ALA A 372 2.92 -2.30 -14.65
CA ALA A 372 3.75 -3.46 -14.35
C ALA A 372 2.97 -4.78 -14.53
N LEU A 373 1.71 -4.83 -14.11
CA LEU A 373 0.83 -5.99 -14.32
C LEU A 373 0.62 -6.30 -15.82
N GLU A 374 0.55 -5.27 -16.67
CA GLU A 374 0.48 -5.44 -18.13
C GLU A 374 1.80 -5.97 -18.72
N MET A 375 2.94 -5.61 -18.14
CA MET A 375 4.26 -6.08 -18.56
C MET A 375 4.53 -7.54 -18.20
N ILE A 376 3.93 -8.07 -17.14
CA ILE A 376 4.05 -9.51 -16.74
C ILE A 376 3.68 -10.42 -17.92
N ASP A 377 2.62 -10.10 -18.64
CA ASP A 377 2.14 -10.92 -19.75
C ASP A 377 3.05 -10.85 -20.99
N MET A 378 3.88 -9.79 -21.11
CA MET A 378 4.73 -9.56 -22.28
C MET A 378 6.16 -10.09 -22.09
N HIS A 379 6.72 -10.03 -20.89
CA HIS A 379 8.15 -10.27 -20.66
C HIS A 379 8.47 -11.40 -19.66
N GLY A 380 7.45 -12.07 -19.10
CA GLY A 380 7.67 -13.00 -17.97
C GLY A 380 8.00 -12.28 -16.67
N GLY A 381 8.10 -13.01 -15.57
CA GLY A 381 8.18 -12.44 -14.22
C GLY A 381 9.48 -11.77 -13.77
N ASP A 382 10.41 -11.42 -14.66
CA ASP A 382 11.77 -10.93 -14.32
C ASP A 382 11.82 -9.59 -13.55
N LEU A 383 10.72 -8.84 -13.52
CA LEU A 383 10.57 -7.57 -12.74
C LEU A 383 10.03 -7.78 -11.32
N PHE A 384 9.71 -9.01 -10.97
CA PHE A 384 9.01 -9.32 -9.72
C PHE A 384 9.89 -10.23 -8.87
N SER A 385 10.05 -9.88 -7.59
CA SER A 385 10.74 -10.76 -6.63
C SER A 385 9.98 -12.08 -6.49
N GLU A 386 10.43 -13.12 -7.22
CA GLU A 386 10.19 -14.51 -6.89
C GLU A 386 11.16 -14.89 -5.75
N GLU A 387 10.82 -14.63 -4.49
CA GLU A 387 11.46 -15.29 -3.35
C GLU A 387 10.42 -15.57 -2.25
#